data_883b6d63367baaffdb7be60c78fd0b37
#
_entry.id   883b6d63367baaffdb7be60c78fd0b37
#
_cell.length_a   1.000
_cell.length_b   1.000
_cell.length_c   1.000
_cell.angle_alpha   90.00
_cell.angle_beta   90.00
_cell.angle_gamma   90.00
#
_symmetry.space_group_name_H-M   'P 1'
#
loop_
_entity.id
_entity.type
_entity.pdbx_description
1 polymer ?
#
loop_
_entity_poly.entity_id
_entity_poly.type
_entity_poly.pdbx_seq_one_letter_code
_entity_poly.pdbx_strand_id
1 'polypeptide(L)'
;MTHTFAAMNATIKSNGLSLEQERKLQAMFKGFEERASRFIPGNPVDELNQLPADVPVFLDATIADLLEKSLILTRKVRYMVNPFMGRSMKAIGYTASFHESYAPEVSGEPTRGFTYEPMEWLSKEWIMKLEDFHFDFGGFGKGYIADRAREMLTREGVTEALVNAGGDLVAIGRQRVGIAHPKLPGKDMIKLVIEDLAMATSGIHHRRWNHEGEDYHHILNGRTGEVATSDVVQSTVIATSAMEAEVVAKLFCILPYEEAKREAAKFPDAAYFVYLNDDRVAAGGNKGLYSAMEVAG
;
A
#
# COMPACT_ATOMS: atom_id res chain seq x y z
N MET A 1 8.76 24.66 -5.00
CA MET A 1 7.61 24.45 -5.90
C MET A 1 7.05 23.06 -5.62
N THR A 2 5.74 22.90 -5.71
CA THR A 2 5.13 21.55 -5.64
C THR A 2 4.80 21.11 -7.07
N HIS A 3 5.26 19.93 -7.45
CA HIS A 3 4.94 19.29 -8.72
C HIS A 3 3.91 18.20 -8.52
N THR A 4 3.12 17.94 -9.54
CA THR A 4 2.06 16.92 -9.49
C THR A 4 1.97 16.17 -10.82
N PHE A 5 1.75 14.84 -10.73
CA PHE A 5 1.41 13.99 -11.88
C PHE A 5 0.54 12.82 -11.44
N ALA A 6 -0.14 12.18 -12.37
CA ALA A 6 -0.96 11.00 -12.10
C ALA A 6 -0.16 9.71 -12.37
N ALA A 7 -0.19 8.78 -11.44
CA ALA A 7 0.29 7.40 -11.58
C ALA A 7 -0.33 6.51 -10.50
N MET A 8 -0.45 5.21 -10.76
CA MET A 8 -0.89 4.18 -9.79
C MET A 8 -2.27 4.48 -9.16
N ASN A 9 -3.18 5.01 -9.97
CA ASN A 9 -4.51 5.46 -9.52
C ASN A 9 -4.44 6.46 -8.35
N ALA A 10 -3.44 7.34 -8.37
CA ALA A 10 -3.21 8.38 -7.37
C ALA A 10 -2.62 9.65 -8.00
N THR A 11 -2.78 10.76 -7.30
CA THR A 11 -2.03 11.99 -7.58
C THR A 11 -0.72 11.94 -6.81
N ILE A 12 0.39 11.87 -7.53
CA ILE A 12 1.73 11.96 -6.96
C ILE A 12 2.07 13.44 -6.80
N LYS A 13 2.53 13.81 -5.60
CA LYS A 13 2.98 15.17 -5.29
C LYS A 13 4.40 15.14 -4.78
N SER A 14 5.23 16.06 -5.24
CA SER A 14 6.61 16.20 -4.78
C SER A 14 6.98 17.66 -4.56
N ASN A 15 7.93 17.90 -3.68
CA ASN A 15 8.56 19.20 -3.48
C ASN A 15 10.06 19.03 -3.19
N GLY A 16 10.82 20.13 -3.30
CA GLY A 16 12.26 20.12 -3.03
C GLY A 16 13.12 19.57 -4.17
N LEU A 17 12.56 19.31 -5.36
CA LEU A 17 13.24 18.67 -6.48
C LEU A 17 13.49 19.65 -7.64
N SER A 18 14.57 19.42 -8.38
CA SER A 18 14.84 20.05 -9.67
C SER A 18 13.93 19.48 -10.76
N LEU A 19 13.78 20.19 -11.88
CA LEU A 19 12.99 19.72 -13.03
C LEU A 19 13.50 18.39 -13.60
N GLU A 20 14.81 18.13 -13.55
CA GLU A 20 15.39 16.86 -13.99
C GLU A 20 15.00 15.71 -13.05
N GLN A 21 15.09 15.94 -11.74
CA GLN A 21 14.69 14.97 -10.72
C GLN A 21 13.18 14.67 -10.79
N GLU A 22 12.34 15.69 -11.04
CA GLU A 22 10.90 15.49 -11.26
C GLU A 22 10.60 14.61 -12.48
N ARG A 23 11.31 14.82 -13.59
CA ARG A 23 11.15 13.97 -14.79
C ARG A 23 11.56 12.52 -14.51
N LYS A 24 12.67 12.31 -13.80
CA LYS A 24 13.12 10.97 -13.38
C LYS A 24 12.11 10.31 -12.44
N LEU A 25 11.61 11.05 -11.47
CA LEU A 25 10.58 10.59 -10.53
C LEU A 25 9.31 10.15 -11.29
N GLN A 26 8.81 10.99 -12.18
CA GLN A 26 7.62 10.68 -12.99
C GLN A 26 7.85 9.46 -13.88
N ALA A 27 9.00 9.34 -14.54
CA ALA A 27 9.34 8.17 -15.35
C ALA A 27 9.42 6.88 -14.52
N MET A 28 9.97 6.95 -13.30
CA MET A 28 10.05 5.83 -12.38
C MET A 28 8.66 5.33 -11.95
N PHE A 29 7.76 6.23 -11.53
CA PHE A 29 6.41 5.85 -11.12
C PHE A 29 5.60 5.27 -12.28
N LYS A 30 5.64 5.90 -13.47
CA LYS A 30 4.94 5.40 -14.65
C LYS A 30 5.49 4.06 -15.13
N GLY A 31 6.80 3.92 -15.23
CA GLY A 31 7.42 2.67 -15.63
C GLY A 31 7.18 1.53 -14.63
N PHE A 32 7.03 1.83 -13.35
CA PHE A 32 6.60 0.86 -12.36
C PHE A 32 5.13 0.47 -12.52
N GLU A 33 4.23 1.43 -12.71
CA GLU A 33 2.81 1.18 -12.96
C GLU A 33 2.61 0.30 -14.21
N GLU A 34 3.32 0.59 -15.30
CA GLU A 34 3.30 -0.19 -16.53
C GLU A 34 3.72 -1.66 -16.33
N ARG A 35 4.55 -1.96 -15.33
CA ARG A 35 5.01 -3.33 -15.02
C ARG A 35 4.15 -4.05 -13.99
N ALA A 36 3.73 -3.33 -12.95
CA ALA A 36 3.20 -3.93 -11.73
C ALA A 36 1.67 -3.83 -11.58
N SER A 37 0.99 -3.04 -12.41
CA SER A 37 -0.46 -2.87 -12.32
C SER A 37 -1.19 -4.07 -12.93
N ARG A 38 -1.99 -4.77 -12.13
CA ARG A 38 -2.86 -5.85 -12.64
C ARG A 38 -4.01 -5.36 -13.54
N PHE A 39 -4.16 -4.05 -13.70
CA PHE A 39 -5.21 -3.42 -14.52
C PHE A 39 -4.74 -3.08 -15.94
N ILE A 40 -3.46 -3.26 -16.23
CA ILE A 40 -2.88 -2.97 -17.55
C ILE A 40 -2.71 -4.30 -18.29
N PRO A 41 -3.50 -4.57 -19.33
CA PRO A 41 -3.39 -5.81 -20.10
C PRO A 41 -2.02 -5.95 -20.76
N GLY A 42 -1.48 -7.18 -20.79
CA GLY A 42 -0.21 -7.53 -21.44
C GLY A 42 1.04 -7.00 -20.74
N ASN A 43 0.93 -6.50 -19.52
CA ASN A 43 2.11 -6.17 -18.73
C ASN A 43 2.66 -7.41 -17.99
N PRO A 44 3.89 -7.36 -17.41
CA PRO A 44 4.49 -8.51 -16.74
C PRO A 44 3.63 -9.17 -15.66
N VAL A 45 2.86 -8.40 -14.87
CA VAL A 45 1.98 -8.97 -13.84
C VAL A 45 0.72 -9.58 -14.44
N ASP A 46 0.14 -8.98 -15.47
CA ASP A 46 -1.00 -9.54 -16.17
C ASP A 46 -0.64 -10.86 -16.87
N GLU A 47 0.49 -10.89 -17.59
CA GLU A 47 1.01 -12.13 -18.20
C GLU A 47 1.26 -13.22 -17.15
N LEU A 48 1.91 -12.87 -16.03
CA LEU A 48 2.16 -13.78 -14.91
C LEU A 48 0.84 -14.35 -14.33
N ASN A 49 -0.21 -13.53 -14.27
CA ASN A 49 -1.52 -13.94 -13.78
C ASN A 49 -2.26 -14.89 -14.73
N GLN A 50 -1.96 -14.85 -16.02
CA GLN A 50 -2.57 -15.73 -17.03
C GLN A 50 -1.91 -17.10 -17.13
N LEU A 51 -0.70 -17.26 -16.57
CA LEU A 51 0.02 -18.52 -16.62
C LEU A 51 -0.57 -19.55 -15.65
N PRO A 52 -0.67 -20.83 -16.06
CA PRO A 52 -1.16 -21.90 -15.19
C PRO A 52 -0.15 -22.22 -14.09
N ALA A 53 -0.56 -23.06 -13.13
CA ALA A 53 0.35 -23.69 -12.17
C ALA A 53 1.32 -24.66 -12.87
N ASP A 54 2.38 -25.03 -12.15
CA ASP A 54 3.43 -26.01 -12.56
C ASP A 54 4.24 -25.60 -13.82
N VAL A 55 4.23 -24.31 -14.16
CA VAL A 55 5.04 -23.75 -15.25
C VAL A 55 6.08 -22.79 -14.67
N PRO A 56 7.40 -23.01 -14.94
CA PRO A 56 8.43 -22.05 -14.59
C PRO A 56 8.23 -20.71 -15.30
N VAL A 57 8.31 -19.62 -14.56
CA VAL A 57 8.08 -18.26 -15.07
C VAL A 57 9.26 -17.37 -14.74
N PHE A 58 9.74 -16.65 -15.74
CA PHE A 58 10.74 -15.59 -15.56
C PHE A 58 10.07 -14.30 -15.08
N LEU A 59 10.63 -13.70 -14.06
CA LEU A 59 10.20 -12.42 -13.53
C LEU A 59 11.11 -11.29 -14.02
N ASP A 60 10.53 -10.19 -14.46
CA ASP A 60 11.24 -8.91 -14.57
C ASP A 60 11.92 -8.59 -13.24
N ALA A 61 13.15 -8.07 -13.27
CA ALA A 61 13.94 -7.81 -12.06
C ALA A 61 13.23 -6.88 -11.04
N THR A 62 12.40 -5.96 -11.53
CA THR A 62 11.60 -5.07 -10.66
C THR A 62 10.49 -5.86 -9.95
N ILE A 63 9.82 -6.76 -10.66
CA ILE A 63 8.76 -7.60 -10.10
C ILE A 63 9.36 -8.64 -9.14
N ALA A 64 10.53 -9.19 -9.44
CA ALA A 64 11.24 -10.11 -8.55
C ALA A 64 11.62 -9.43 -7.21
N ASP A 65 12.21 -8.22 -7.26
CA ASP A 65 12.54 -7.44 -6.05
C ASP A 65 11.28 -7.03 -5.25
N LEU A 66 10.21 -6.60 -5.95
CA LEU A 66 8.94 -6.28 -5.31
C LEU A 66 8.34 -7.51 -4.61
N LEU A 67 8.33 -8.66 -5.29
CA LEU A 67 7.78 -9.90 -4.74
C LEU A 67 8.59 -10.37 -3.52
N GLU A 68 9.92 -10.40 -3.60
CA GLU A 68 10.79 -10.77 -2.49
C GLU A 68 10.51 -9.92 -1.24
N LYS A 69 10.50 -8.58 -1.41
CA LYS A 69 10.21 -7.65 -0.31
C LYS A 69 8.77 -7.79 0.22
N SER A 70 7.81 -8.02 -0.68
CA SER A 70 6.41 -8.29 -0.27
C SER A 70 6.31 -9.55 0.58
N LEU A 71 7.00 -10.63 0.21
CA LEU A 71 6.99 -11.89 0.95
C LEU A 71 7.61 -11.77 2.34
N ILE A 72 8.68 -10.99 2.49
CA ILE A 72 9.28 -10.71 3.82
C ILE A 72 8.22 -10.08 4.74
N LEU A 73 7.52 -9.06 4.29
CA LEU A 73 6.46 -8.41 5.07
C LEU A 73 5.24 -9.31 5.25
N THR A 74 4.83 -10.06 4.23
CA THR A 74 3.73 -11.02 4.27
C THR A 74 3.93 -12.04 5.39
N ARG A 75 5.11 -12.63 5.50
CA ARG A 75 5.47 -13.58 6.58
C ARG A 75 5.42 -12.90 7.95
N LYS A 76 5.97 -11.67 8.06
CA LYS A 76 6.00 -10.89 9.30
C LYS A 76 4.59 -10.60 9.83
N VAL A 77 3.62 -10.35 8.93
CA VAL A 77 2.21 -10.12 9.27
C VAL A 77 1.34 -11.39 9.14
N ARG A 78 1.94 -12.57 9.08
CA ARG A 78 1.25 -13.87 9.03
C ARG A 78 0.20 -13.93 7.93
N TYR A 79 0.53 -13.46 6.73
CA TYR A 79 -0.31 -13.47 5.52
C TYR A 79 -1.59 -12.61 5.58
N MET A 80 -1.79 -11.77 6.59
CA MET A 80 -2.94 -10.86 6.65
C MET A 80 -2.92 -9.83 5.52
N VAL A 81 -1.73 -9.42 5.10
CA VAL A 81 -1.47 -8.70 3.84
C VAL A 81 -0.55 -9.59 3.02
N ASN A 82 -0.97 -10.00 1.83
CA ASN A 82 -0.17 -10.82 0.94
C ASN A 82 -0.44 -10.49 -0.53
N PRO A 83 0.48 -10.81 -1.45
CA PRO A 83 0.35 -10.46 -2.86
C PRO A 83 -0.47 -11.46 -3.69
N PHE A 84 -1.11 -12.47 -3.09
CA PHE A 84 -1.80 -13.56 -3.79
C PHE A 84 -3.31 -13.33 -3.95
N MET A 85 -3.77 -12.08 -3.75
CA MET A 85 -5.20 -11.76 -3.59
C MET A 85 -5.89 -11.35 -4.89
N GLY A 86 -5.22 -11.39 -6.05
CA GLY A 86 -5.77 -10.83 -7.30
C GLY A 86 -7.08 -11.47 -7.74
N ARG A 87 -7.29 -12.79 -7.54
CA ARG A 87 -8.57 -13.46 -7.83
C ARG A 87 -9.67 -13.03 -6.86
N SER A 88 -9.38 -12.98 -5.57
CA SER A 88 -10.35 -12.53 -4.56
C SER A 88 -10.74 -11.07 -4.76
N MET A 89 -9.77 -10.20 -5.14
CA MET A 89 -10.06 -8.82 -5.54
C MET A 89 -10.99 -8.74 -6.75
N LYS A 90 -10.78 -9.60 -7.76
CA LYS A 90 -11.66 -9.68 -8.93
C LYS A 90 -13.04 -10.21 -8.55
N ALA A 91 -13.12 -11.21 -7.69
CA ALA A 91 -14.38 -11.81 -7.24
C ALA A 91 -15.29 -10.81 -6.54
N ILE A 92 -14.76 -9.91 -5.71
CA ILE A 92 -15.51 -8.84 -5.05
C ILE A 92 -15.81 -7.63 -5.96
N GLY A 93 -15.48 -7.72 -7.26
CA GLY A 93 -15.78 -6.68 -8.25
C GLY A 93 -14.67 -5.63 -8.44
N TYR A 94 -13.52 -5.71 -7.77
CA TYR A 94 -12.43 -4.76 -7.97
C TYR A 94 -11.60 -5.12 -9.21
N THR A 95 -12.17 -4.90 -10.39
CA THR A 95 -11.65 -5.34 -11.70
C THR A 95 -10.93 -4.26 -12.50
N ALA A 96 -11.10 -2.99 -12.14
CA ALA A 96 -10.47 -1.84 -12.82
C ALA A 96 -9.98 -0.80 -11.82
N SER A 97 -9.22 0.19 -12.28
CA SER A 97 -8.85 1.36 -11.49
C SER A 97 -10.09 2.08 -10.97
N PHE A 98 -10.13 2.34 -9.67
CA PHE A 98 -11.30 2.95 -9.03
C PHE A 98 -11.46 4.43 -9.44
N HIS A 99 -12.65 4.81 -9.86
CA HIS A 99 -13.04 6.19 -10.17
C HIS A 99 -14.52 6.40 -9.77
N GLU A 100 -14.99 7.64 -9.71
CA GLU A 100 -16.32 7.99 -9.20
C GLU A 100 -17.50 7.28 -9.90
N SER A 101 -17.35 6.97 -11.21
CA SER A 101 -18.35 6.22 -11.99
C SER A 101 -18.07 4.71 -12.03
N TYR A 102 -17.20 4.20 -11.16
CA TYR A 102 -16.90 2.77 -11.11
C TYR A 102 -18.12 1.98 -10.61
N ALA A 103 -18.64 1.10 -11.46
CA ALA A 103 -19.75 0.20 -11.13
C ALA A 103 -19.23 -1.25 -11.15
N PRO A 104 -18.77 -1.77 -10.02
CA PRO A 104 -18.23 -3.13 -9.95
C PRO A 104 -19.33 -4.19 -10.06
N GLU A 105 -19.05 -5.24 -10.82
CA GLU A 105 -19.83 -6.46 -10.83
C GLU A 105 -19.14 -7.50 -9.93
N VAL A 106 -19.79 -7.86 -8.83
CA VAL A 106 -19.36 -8.96 -7.97
C VAL A 106 -19.67 -10.27 -8.68
N SER A 107 -18.67 -11.13 -8.89
CA SER A 107 -18.84 -12.34 -9.70
C SER A 107 -19.59 -13.47 -8.99
N GLY A 108 -19.75 -13.38 -7.67
CA GLY A 108 -20.27 -14.48 -6.85
C GLY A 108 -19.31 -15.68 -6.71
N GLU A 109 -18.13 -15.63 -7.33
CA GLU A 109 -17.11 -16.65 -7.11
C GLU A 109 -16.60 -16.58 -5.67
N PRO A 110 -16.25 -17.73 -5.05
CA PRO A 110 -15.74 -17.75 -3.70
C PRO A 110 -14.39 -17.04 -3.64
N THR A 111 -14.24 -16.14 -2.67
CA THR A 111 -12.93 -15.56 -2.34
C THR A 111 -12.08 -16.59 -1.60
N ARG A 112 -10.77 -16.49 -1.78
CA ARG A 112 -9.80 -17.37 -1.13
C ARG A 112 -8.65 -16.56 -0.56
N GLY A 113 -8.29 -16.86 0.69
CA GLY A 113 -7.08 -16.36 1.34
C GLY A 113 -5.96 -17.38 1.33
N PHE A 114 -4.79 -16.94 1.78
CA PHE A 114 -3.59 -17.75 1.86
C PHE A 114 -2.93 -17.59 3.23
N THR A 115 -2.47 -18.69 3.79
CA THR A 115 -1.67 -18.74 5.03
C THR A 115 -0.26 -19.29 4.78
N TYR A 116 0.08 -19.48 3.51
CA TYR A 116 1.35 -19.98 2.98
C TYR A 116 1.61 -19.37 1.61
N GLU A 117 2.78 -19.58 1.05
CA GLU A 117 3.13 -19.15 -0.30
C GLU A 117 2.68 -20.20 -1.32
N PRO A 118 1.72 -19.87 -2.21
CA PRO A 118 1.24 -20.82 -3.23
C PRO A 118 2.18 -20.88 -4.44
N MET A 119 3.46 -20.61 -4.22
CA MET A 119 4.53 -20.60 -5.23
C MET A 119 5.86 -20.96 -4.60
N GLU A 120 6.82 -21.33 -5.44
CA GLU A 120 8.22 -21.51 -5.03
C GLU A 120 9.17 -20.73 -5.90
N TRP A 121 10.32 -20.33 -5.33
CA TRP A 121 11.45 -19.77 -6.04
C TRP A 121 12.31 -20.89 -6.63
N LEU A 122 12.49 -20.90 -7.95
CA LEU A 122 13.43 -21.80 -8.63
C LEU A 122 14.82 -21.16 -8.71
N SER A 123 14.87 -19.83 -8.79
CA SER A 123 16.09 -19.01 -8.70
C SER A 123 15.70 -17.57 -8.37
N LYS A 124 16.67 -16.63 -8.39
CA LYS A 124 16.42 -15.21 -8.08
C LYS A 124 15.33 -14.55 -8.94
N GLU A 125 15.19 -14.97 -10.18
CA GLU A 125 14.27 -14.38 -11.16
C GLU A 125 13.30 -15.41 -11.75
N TRP A 126 13.29 -16.63 -11.25
CA TRP A 126 12.40 -17.68 -11.70
C TRP A 126 11.55 -18.20 -10.55
N ILE A 127 10.24 -18.24 -10.77
CA ILE A 127 9.28 -18.83 -9.86
C ILE A 127 8.48 -19.93 -10.55
N MET A 128 7.79 -20.74 -9.75
CA MET A 128 6.74 -21.64 -10.21
C MET A 128 5.52 -21.47 -9.32
N LYS A 129 4.34 -21.25 -9.91
CA LYS A 129 3.07 -21.28 -9.19
C LYS A 129 2.75 -22.74 -8.88
N LEU A 130 2.46 -23.07 -7.62
CA LEU A 130 2.10 -24.42 -7.19
C LEU A 130 0.58 -24.67 -7.27
N GLU A 131 -0.18 -23.60 -7.42
CA GLU A 131 -1.62 -23.63 -7.58
C GLU A 131 -2.11 -22.36 -8.29
N ASP A 132 -3.39 -22.33 -8.61
CA ASP A 132 -3.98 -21.24 -9.35
C ASP A 132 -4.33 -20.07 -8.44
N PHE A 133 -3.61 -18.97 -8.59
CA PHE A 133 -3.84 -17.68 -7.96
C PHE A 133 -3.40 -16.53 -8.89
N HIS A 134 -3.82 -15.30 -8.57
CA HIS A 134 -3.35 -14.10 -9.24
C HIS A 134 -2.61 -13.18 -8.26
N PHE A 135 -1.49 -12.62 -8.73
CA PHE A 135 -0.78 -11.57 -8.00
C PHE A 135 -1.57 -10.26 -8.01
N ASP A 136 -1.55 -9.58 -6.87
CA ASP A 136 -1.97 -8.20 -6.68
C ASP A 136 -1.00 -7.50 -5.71
N PHE A 137 -0.27 -6.53 -6.22
CA PHE A 137 0.68 -5.75 -5.42
C PHE A 137 0.08 -4.44 -4.88
N GLY A 138 -1.23 -4.26 -4.94
CA GLY A 138 -1.92 -3.06 -4.43
C GLY A 138 -1.73 -2.80 -2.94
N GLY A 139 -1.29 -3.82 -2.19
CA GLY A 139 -0.94 -3.71 -0.76
C GLY A 139 0.50 -3.32 -0.47
N PHE A 140 1.36 -3.21 -1.48
CA PHE A 140 2.81 -3.06 -1.34
C PHE A 140 3.41 -2.04 -2.33
N GLY A 141 2.79 -1.92 -3.51
CA GLY A 141 3.41 -1.28 -4.66
C GLY A 141 3.67 0.21 -4.50
N LYS A 142 2.78 0.94 -3.83
CA LYS A 142 2.98 2.39 -3.63
C LYS A 142 4.11 2.65 -2.63
N GLY A 143 4.15 1.91 -1.53
CA GLY A 143 5.25 1.98 -0.57
C GLY A 143 6.58 1.58 -1.20
N TYR A 144 6.59 0.49 -1.98
CA TYR A 144 7.79 0.04 -2.69
C TYR A 144 8.37 1.12 -3.60
N ILE A 145 7.56 1.70 -4.48
CA ILE A 145 8.08 2.70 -5.43
C ILE A 145 8.43 4.02 -4.74
N ALA A 146 7.75 4.38 -3.64
CA ALA A 146 8.11 5.54 -2.82
C ALA A 146 9.48 5.34 -2.15
N ASP A 147 9.77 4.15 -1.61
CA ASP A 147 11.09 3.82 -1.05
C ASP A 147 12.19 3.85 -2.13
N ARG A 148 11.92 3.31 -3.32
CA ARG A 148 12.85 3.37 -4.47
C ARG A 148 13.10 4.81 -4.93
N ALA A 149 12.05 5.65 -4.92
CA ALA A 149 12.18 7.07 -5.23
C ALA A 149 13.08 7.79 -4.22
N ARG A 150 12.91 7.54 -2.91
CA ARG A 150 13.78 8.08 -1.88
C ARG A 150 15.23 7.65 -2.07
N GLU A 151 15.49 6.37 -2.34
CA GLU A 151 16.83 5.85 -2.63
C GLU A 151 17.47 6.56 -3.83
N MET A 152 16.74 6.73 -4.93
CA MET A 152 17.22 7.42 -6.13
C MET A 152 17.59 8.88 -5.80
N LEU A 153 16.69 9.61 -5.18
CA LEU A 153 16.87 11.03 -4.86
C LEU A 153 18.04 11.25 -3.88
N THR A 154 18.17 10.40 -2.87
CA THR A 154 19.29 10.47 -1.92
C THR A 154 20.63 10.19 -2.61
N ARG A 155 20.70 9.23 -3.54
CA ARG A 155 21.93 8.99 -4.34
C ARG A 155 22.29 10.16 -5.25
N GLU A 156 21.29 10.95 -5.67
CA GLU A 156 21.51 12.19 -6.44
C GLU A 156 21.83 13.41 -5.57
N GLY A 157 22.02 13.21 -4.25
CA GLY A 157 22.43 14.26 -3.33
C GLY A 157 21.27 15.16 -2.85
N VAL A 158 20.01 14.75 -3.04
CA VAL A 158 18.86 15.47 -2.46
C VAL A 158 18.91 15.30 -0.94
N THR A 159 18.90 16.44 -0.22
CA THR A 159 18.95 16.48 1.24
C THR A 159 17.64 16.92 1.87
N GLU A 160 16.71 17.49 1.08
CA GLU A 160 15.42 17.95 1.57
C GLU A 160 14.36 17.82 0.46
N ALA A 161 13.43 16.88 0.62
CA ALA A 161 12.31 16.67 -0.30
C ALA A 161 11.17 15.90 0.38
N LEU A 162 9.97 16.00 -0.19
CA LEU A 162 8.82 15.18 0.14
C LEU A 162 8.25 14.60 -1.15
N VAL A 163 8.03 13.30 -1.20
CA VAL A 163 7.30 12.61 -2.27
C VAL A 163 6.09 11.93 -1.66
N ASN A 164 4.88 12.25 -2.14
CA ASN A 164 3.61 11.70 -1.66
C ASN A 164 2.89 10.99 -2.82
N ALA A 165 2.64 9.70 -2.65
CA ALA A 165 1.99 8.84 -3.61
C ALA A 165 0.56 8.46 -3.17
N GLY A 166 -0.31 9.48 -3.03
CA GLY A 166 -1.71 9.25 -2.68
C GLY A 166 -1.93 8.78 -1.24
N GLY A 167 -1.17 9.35 -0.29
CA GLY A 167 -1.25 9.02 1.14
C GLY A 167 -0.08 8.17 1.65
N ASP A 168 0.70 7.58 0.75
CA ASP A 168 1.96 6.93 1.08
C ASP A 168 3.09 7.90 0.70
N LEU A 169 3.88 8.32 1.65
CA LEU A 169 4.90 9.35 1.42
C LEU A 169 6.26 8.98 1.99
N VAL A 170 7.29 9.55 1.43
CA VAL A 170 8.67 9.51 1.94
C VAL A 170 9.19 10.93 2.12
N ALA A 171 9.82 11.16 3.27
CA ALA A 171 10.52 12.38 3.62
C ALA A 171 12.04 12.17 3.46
N ILE A 172 12.70 13.16 2.87
CA ILE A 172 14.15 13.33 2.88
C ILE A 172 14.40 14.60 3.66
N GLY A 173 15.28 14.53 4.69
CA GLY A 173 15.44 15.60 5.66
C GLY A 173 14.15 15.84 6.47
N ARG A 174 14.08 17.00 7.12
CA ARG A 174 12.99 17.34 8.05
C ARG A 174 11.78 17.91 7.34
N GLN A 175 10.64 17.22 7.40
CA GLN A 175 9.42 17.56 6.68
C GLN A 175 8.23 17.72 7.62
N ARG A 176 7.36 18.71 7.32
CA ARG A 176 6.04 18.85 7.95
C ARG A 176 5.00 18.07 7.14
N VAL A 177 4.25 17.20 7.80
CA VAL A 177 3.24 16.35 7.17
C VAL A 177 1.92 16.44 7.94
N GLY A 178 0.81 16.33 7.21
CA GLY A 178 -0.54 16.27 7.79
C GLY A 178 -1.14 14.89 7.66
N ILE A 179 -1.86 14.45 8.69
CA ILE A 179 -2.74 13.30 8.64
C ILE A 179 -4.15 13.81 8.36
N ALA A 180 -4.66 13.54 7.16
CA ALA A 180 -5.98 14.00 6.75
C ALA A 180 -7.09 13.43 7.64
N HIS A 181 -8.10 14.24 7.95
CA HIS A 181 -9.26 13.80 8.70
C HIS A 181 -10.19 12.97 7.80
N PRO A 182 -10.55 11.72 8.17
CA PRO A 182 -11.32 10.84 7.30
C PRO A 182 -12.73 11.32 6.96
N LYS A 183 -13.34 12.14 7.83
CA LYS A 183 -14.72 12.64 7.67
C LYS A 183 -14.80 14.12 7.28
N LEU A 184 -13.70 14.88 7.32
CA LEU A 184 -13.66 16.32 7.03
C LEU A 184 -12.70 16.61 5.89
N PRO A 185 -13.16 16.60 4.62
CA PRO A 185 -12.29 16.83 3.46
C PRO A 185 -11.52 18.15 3.56
N GLY A 186 -10.23 18.10 3.23
CA GLY A 186 -9.36 19.29 3.23
C GLY A 186 -8.88 19.72 4.62
N LYS A 187 -9.22 19.03 5.69
CA LYS A 187 -8.69 19.27 7.04
C LYS A 187 -7.71 18.19 7.44
N ASP A 188 -6.63 18.60 8.09
CA ASP A 188 -5.72 17.68 8.78
C ASP A 188 -6.25 17.43 10.19
N MET A 189 -6.30 16.17 10.61
CA MET A 189 -6.58 15.76 11.97
C MET A 189 -5.37 16.01 12.89
N ILE A 190 -4.18 15.73 12.37
CA ILE A 190 -2.92 15.84 13.09
C ILE A 190 -1.87 16.38 12.13
N LYS A 191 -1.01 17.32 12.58
CA LYS A 191 0.18 17.75 11.89
C LYS A 191 1.42 17.33 12.66
N LEU A 192 2.41 16.83 11.95
CA LEU A 192 3.63 16.26 12.49
C LEU A 192 4.85 16.80 11.77
N VAL A 193 6.00 16.65 12.42
CA VAL A 193 7.32 16.76 11.79
C VAL A 193 8.00 15.41 11.86
N ILE A 194 8.43 14.91 10.70
CA ILE A 194 9.21 13.68 10.53
C ILE A 194 10.52 13.99 9.82
N GLU A 195 11.54 13.16 10.00
CA GLU A 195 12.88 13.36 9.41
C GLU A 195 13.41 12.02 8.89
N ASP A 196 13.70 11.97 7.57
CA ASP A 196 14.20 10.77 6.87
C ASP A 196 13.33 9.50 7.04
N LEU A 197 12.04 9.70 7.18
CA LEU A 197 11.06 8.64 7.44
C LEU A 197 10.02 8.56 6.31
N ALA A 198 9.23 7.51 6.38
CA ALA A 198 8.07 7.29 5.54
C ALA A 198 6.77 7.34 6.37
N MET A 199 5.66 7.63 5.70
CA MET A 199 4.33 7.56 6.28
C MET A 199 3.35 6.99 5.26
N ALA A 200 2.48 6.10 5.67
CA ALA A 200 1.43 5.54 4.83
C ALA A 200 0.07 5.61 5.53
N THR A 201 -0.98 5.86 4.74
CA THR A 201 -2.35 5.91 5.24
C THR A 201 -3.24 4.92 4.49
N SER A 202 -3.90 4.05 5.25
CA SER A 202 -4.94 3.14 4.77
C SER A 202 -6.29 3.50 5.37
N GLY A 203 -7.37 3.32 4.60
CA GLY A 203 -8.72 3.58 5.07
C GLY A 203 -9.77 2.89 4.21
N ILE A 204 -10.91 2.57 4.81
CA ILE A 204 -11.98 1.80 4.19
C ILE A 204 -13.01 2.65 3.44
N HIS A 205 -12.95 4.00 3.53
CA HIS A 205 -13.99 4.87 2.97
C HIS A 205 -13.79 5.28 1.51
N HIS A 206 -12.54 5.37 1.02
CA HIS A 206 -12.25 5.97 -0.29
C HIS A 206 -12.49 5.07 -1.49
N ARG A 207 -12.46 3.73 -1.31
CA ARG A 207 -12.67 2.74 -2.38
C ARG A 207 -13.67 1.71 -1.87
N ARG A 208 -14.93 2.14 -1.87
CA ARG A 208 -16.07 1.38 -1.34
C ARG A 208 -17.19 1.36 -2.38
N TRP A 209 -17.92 0.27 -2.44
CA TRP A 209 -19.09 0.10 -3.31
C TRP A 209 -20.12 -0.78 -2.64
N ASN A 210 -21.37 -0.66 -3.08
CA ASN A 210 -22.44 -1.54 -2.66
C ASN A 210 -22.87 -2.42 -3.85
N HIS A 211 -23.11 -3.69 -3.61
CA HIS A 211 -23.65 -4.63 -4.58
C HIS A 211 -24.71 -5.48 -3.89
N GLU A 212 -25.96 -5.46 -4.40
CA GLU A 212 -27.11 -6.20 -3.88
C GLU A 212 -27.38 -6.02 -2.37
N GLY A 213 -27.08 -4.84 -1.82
CA GLY A 213 -27.26 -4.51 -0.42
C GLY A 213 -26.05 -4.82 0.48
N GLU A 214 -25.05 -5.51 -0.04
CA GLU A 214 -23.81 -5.79 0.67
C GLU A 214 -22.75 -4.72 0.36
N ASP A 215 -22.01 -4.31 1.40
CA ASP A 215 -20.96 -3.31 1.30
C ASP A 215 -19.60 -3.96 1.10
N TYR A 216 -18.89 -3.51 0.07
CA TYR A 216 -17.53 -3.94 -0.26
C TYR A 216 -16.54 -2.79 -0.19
N HIS A 217 -15.28 -3.12 0.07
CA HIS A 217 -14.15 -2.22 -0.10
C HIS A 217 -12.89 -3.00 -0.49
N HIS A 218 -11.88 -2.29 -0.95
CA HIS A 218 -10.65 -2.86 -1.54
C HIS A 218 -9.66 -3.49 -0.54
N ILE A 219 -9.95 -3.53 0.75
CA ILE A 219 -9.08 -4.15 1.75
C ILE A 219 -9.66 -5.51 2.14
N LEU A 220 -8.93 -6.58 1.83
CA LEU A 220 -9.26 -7.94 2.18
C LEU A 220 -8.38 -8.44 3.31
N ASN A 221 -8.92 -9.36 4.11
CA ASN A 221 -8.09 -10.18 4.99
C ASN A 221 -7.38 -11.24 4.12
N GLY A 222 -6.08 -11.12 3.97
CA GLY A 222 -5.29 -11.99 3.11
C GLY A 222 -5.32 -13.47 3.51
N ARG A 223 -5.66 -13.80 4.75
CA ARG A 223 -5.75 -15.18 5.25
C ARG A 223 -7.08 -15.85 4.92
N THR A 224 -8.16 -15.09 4.86
CA THR A 224 -9.50 -15.61 4.57
C THR A 224 -9.97 -15.32 3.15
N GLY A 225 -9.46 -14.26 2.54
CA GLY A 225 -9.92 -13.76 1.24
C GLY A 225 -11.14 -12.86 1.32
N GLU A 226 -11.73 -12.71 2.49
CA GLU A 226 -12.95 -11.95 2.71
C GLU A 226 -12.66 -10.44 2.84
N VAL A 227 -13.68 -9.61 2.59
CA VAL A 227 -13.64 -8.18 2.88
C VAL A 227 -13.38 -7.99 4.37
N ALA A 228 -12.38 -7.18 4.71
CA ALA A 228 -11.98 -6.98 6.09
C ALA A 228 -13.07 -6.25 6.88
N THR A 229 -13.27 -6.67 8.13
CA THR A 229 -14.14 -5.99 9.08
C THR A 229 -13.32 -5.53 10.27
N SER A 230 -13.31 -4.23 10.51
CA SER A 230 -12.56 -3.59 11.59
C SER A 230 -13.38 -2.44 12.21
N ASP A 231 -13.09 -2.12 13.45
CA ASP A 231 -13.55 -0.90 14.12
C ASP A 231 -12.70 0.33 13.72
N VAL A 232 -11.68 0.13 12.88
CA VAL A 232 -10.80 1.18 12.37
C VAL A 232 -11.27 1.70 11.02
N VAL A 233 -11.49 2.99 10.96
CA VAL A 233 -11.89 3.74 9.76
C VAL A 233 -10.68 4.14 8.90
N GLN A 234 -9.64 4.63 9.58
CA GLN A 234 -8.39 5.06 8.96
C GLN A 234 -7.22 4.79 9.89
N SER A 235 -6.11 4.35 9.34
CA SER A 235 -4.84 4.20 10.02
C SER A 235 -3.74 4.89 9.25
N THR A 236 -2.91 5.68 9.95
CA THR A 236 -1.68 6.26 9.42
C THR A 236 -0.51 5.73 10.23
N VAL A 237 0.52 5.25 9.53
CA VAL A 237 1.72 4.67 10.16
C VAL A 237 2.95 5.41 9.67
N ILE A 238 3.87 5.73 10.60
CA ILE A 238 5.20 6.27 10.34
C ILE A 238 6.19 5.13 10.56
N ALA A 239 7.11 4.92 9.63
CA ALA A 239 8.16 3.91 9.71
C ALA A 239 9.39 4.35 8.92
N THR A 240 10.47 3.58 8.97
CA THR A 240 11.67 3.81 8.16
C THR A 240 11.48 3.48 6.68
N SER A 241 10.53 2.60 6.34
CA SER A 241 10.16 2.20 4.98
C SER A 241 8.70 2.51 4.70
N ALA A 242 8.39 3.06 3.52
CA ALA A 242 7.02 3.31 3.08
C ALA A 242 6.25 2.00 2.87
N MET A 243 6.92 0.98 2.37
CA MET A 243 6.34 -0.35 2.19
C MET A 243 5.97 -1.00 3.53
N GLU A 244 6.81 -0.88 4.56
CA GLU A 244 6.49 -1.34 5.91
C GLU A 244 5.31 -0.54 6.49
N ALA A 245 5.35 0.79 6.39
CA ALA A 245 4.27 1.67 6.83
C ALA A 245 2.92 1.31 6.17
N GLU A 246 2.93 1.04 4.85
CA GLU A 246 1.74 0.67 4.07
C GLU A 246 1.13 -0.66 4.57
N VAL A 247 1.97 -1.67 4.82
CA VAL A 247 1.52 -2.98 5.33
C VAL A 247 0.97 -2.86 6.76
N VAL A 248 1.66 -2.15 7.65
CA VAL A 248 1.22 -1.98 9.03
C VAL A 248 -0.06 -1.14 9.11
N ALA A 249 -0.21 -0.11 8.27
CA ALA A 249 -1.46 0.66 8.20
C ALA A 249 -2.64 -0.22 7.77
N LYS A 250 -2.43 -1.16 6.83
CA LYS A 250 -3.48 -2.11 6.42
C LYS A 250 -3.87 -3.10 7.53
N LEU A 251 -2.94 -3.52 8.40
CA LEU A 251 -3.29 -4.39 9.54
C LEU A 251 -4.39 -3.81 10.41
N PHE A 252 -4.34 -2.50 10.69
CA PHE A 252 -5.38 -1.82 11.46
C PHE A 252 -6.73 -1.79 10.73
N CYS A 253 -6.74 -1.74 9.41
CA CYS A 253 -7.97 -1.81 8.62
C CYS A 253 -8.49 -3.24 8.43
N ILE A 254 -7.66 -4.27 8.71
CA ILE A 254 -8.00 -5.70 8.56
C ILE A 254 -8.49 -6.29 9.89
N LEU A 255 -7.84 -5.92 10.99
CA LEU A 255 -8.09 -6.48 12.32
C LEU A 255 -8.80 -5.49 13.22
N PRO A 256 -9.55 -5.95 14.22
CA PRO A 256 -9.99 -5.08 15.33
C PRO A 256 -8.79 -4.36 15.96
N TYR A 257 -8.98 -3.12 16.39
CA TYR A 257 -7.90 -2.24 16.88
C TYR A 257 -6.96 -2.91 17.89
N GLU A 258 -7.50 -3.59 18.90
CA GLU A 258 -6.67 -4.23 19.94
C GLU A 258 -5.85 -5.42 19.43
N GLU A 259 -6.32 -6.11 18.37
CA GLU A 259 -5.55 -7.14 17.71
C GLU A 259 -4.47 -6.55 16.80
N ALA A 260 -4.84 -5.55 16.01
CA ALA A 260 -3.91 -4.83 15.14
C ALA A 260 -2.76 -4.21 15.93
N LYS A 261 -3.06 -3.64 17.10
CA LYS A 261 -2.05 -3.10 18.02
C LYS A 261 -1.04 -4.15 18.51
N ARG A 262 -1.50 -5.38 18.79
CA ARG A 262 -0.60 -6.48 19.16
C ARG A 262 0.29 -6.92 17.98
N GLU A 263 -0.27 -6.97 16.78
CA GLU A 263 0.51 -7.29 15.57
C GLU A 263 1.48 -6.16 15.21
N ALA A 264 1.07 -4.90 15.34
CA ALA A 264 1.91 -3.72 15.11
C ALA A 264 3.12 -3.64 16.08
N ALA A 265 3.02 -4.21 17.28
CA ALA A 265 4.14 -4.29 18.22
C ALA A 265 5.35 -5.09 17.71
N LYS A 266 5.18 -5.88 16.63
CA LYS A 266 6.29 -6.57 15.93
C LYS A 266 7.13 -5.62 15.06
N PHE A 267 6.72 -4.36 14.95
CA PHE A 267 7.37 -3.30 14.21
C PHE A 267 7.80 -2.20 15.19
N PRO A 268 8.91 -2.41 15.94
CA PRO A 268 9.33 -1.50 17.00
C PRO A 268 9.71 -0.11 16.49
N ASP A 269 10.10 -0.01 15.21
CA ASP A 269 10.45 1.24 14.53
C ASP A 269 9.26 1.83 13.75
N ALA A 270 8.04 1.57 14.20
CA ALA A 270 6.82 2.16 13.67
C ALA A 270 6.04 2.93 14.75
N ALA A 271 5.41 4.03 14.35
CA ALA A 271 4.39 4.74 15.12
C ALA A 271 3.09 4.80 14.34
N TYR A 272 1.96 4.82 15.02
CA TYR A 272 0.67 4.83 14.35
C TYR A 272 -0.32 5.81 14.96
N PHE A 273 -1.23 6.30 14.12
CA PHE A 273 -2.40 7.11 14.45
C PHE A 273 -3.61 6.45 13.79
N VAL A 274 -4.62 6.13 14.59
CA VAL A 274 -5.78 5.36 14.15
C VAL A 274 -7.04 6.14 14.49
N TYR A 275 -7.95 6.26 13.52
CA TYR A 275 -9.28 6.82 13.69
C TYR A 275 -10.29 5.68 13.73
N LEU A 276 -11.03 5.58 14.83
CA LEU A 276 -12.00 4.53 15.10
C LEU A 276 -13.41 4.92 14.62
N ASN A 277 -14.30 3.95 14.50
CA ASN A 277 -15.67 4.15 14.05
C ASN A 277 -16.54 4.93 15.06
N ASP A 278 -16.13 5.02 16.32
CA ASP A 278 -16.73 5.82 17.38
C ASP A 278 -16.10 7.23 17.53
N ASP A 279 -15.39 7.69 16.50
CA ASP A 279 -14.73 8.99 16.40
C ASP A 279 -13.53 9.21 17.35
N ARG A 280 -13.10 8.19 18.07
CA ARG A 280 -11.86 8.26 18.85
C ARG A 280 -10.63 8.18 17.97
N VAL A 281 -9.60 8.93 18.37
CA VAL A 281 -8.25 8.84 17.82
C VAL A 281 -7.34 8.14 18.80
N ALA A 282 -6.68 7.08 18.36
CA ALA A 282 -5.68 6.37 19.13
C ALA A 282 -4.31 6.53 18.49
N ALA A 283 -3.26 6.61 19.31
CA ALA A 283 -1.88 6.69 18.84
C ALA A 283 -0.99 5.76 19.68
N GLY A 284 0.04 5.20 19.04
CA GLY A 284 0.98 4.31 19.72
C GLY A 284 2.24 4.03 18.90
N GLY A 285 3.00 3.03 19.35
CA GLY A 285 4.29 2.68 18.76
C GLY A 285 5.42 3.62 19.22
N ASN A 286 6.45 3.78 18.38
CA ASN A 286 7.65 4.54 18.69
C ASN A 286 7.44 6.06 18.55
N LYS A 287 7.22 6.73 19.68
CA LYS A 287 7.00 8.18 19.73
C LYS A 287 8.25 9.01 19.37
N GLY A 288 9.43 8.41 19.30
CA GLY A 288 10.66 9.07 18.87
C GLY A 288 10.74 9.37 17.37
N LEU A 289 9.82 8.80 16.56
CA LEU A 289 9.81 8.97 15.10
C LEU A 289 9.21 10.31 14.63
N TYR A 290 8.58 11.07 15.50
CA TYR A 290 7.97 12.34 15.14
C TYR A 290 8.12 13.38 16.25
N SER A 291 8.05 14.65 15.86
CA SER A 291 8.06 15.79 16.78
C SER A 291 7.03 16.84 16.35
N ALA A 292 6.76 17.82 17.21
CA ALA A 292 5.88 18.95 16.96
C ALA A 292 4.49 18.50 16.46
N MET A 293 3.70 17.92 17.35
CA MET A 293 2.34 17.50 17.04
C MET A 293 1.35 18.64 17.33
N GLU A 294 0.57 19.02 16.29
CA GLU A 294 -0.62 19.86 16.43
C GLU A 294 -1.84 18.98 16.17
N VAL A 295 -2.74 18.90 17.15
CA VAL A 295 -4.03 18.23 16.98
C VAL A 295 -5.06 19.29 16.60
N ALA A 296 -5.79 19.09 15.51
CA ALA A 296 -6.88 19.99 15.15
C ALA A 296 -7.99 19.88 16.20
N GLY A 297 -8.36 21.02 16.79
CA GLY A 297 -9.46 21.13 17.71
C GLY A 297 -10.81 21.15 17.01
#